data_d72a5d580576697ee7e821c80bc76da1
#
_entry.id   d72a5d580576697ee7e821c80bc76da1
#
_cell.length_a   1.000
_cell.length_b   1.000
_cell.length_c   1.000
_cell.angle_alpha   90.00
_cell.angle_beta   90.00
_cell.angle_gamma   90.00
#
_symmetry.space_group_name_H-M   'P 1'
#
loop_
_entity.id
_entity.type
_entity.pdbx_description
1 polymer ?
#
loop_
_entity_poly.entity_id
_entity_poly.type
_entity_poly.pdbx_seq_one_letter_code
_entity_poly.pdbx_strand_id
1 'polypeptide(L)'
;VESAPAVRLVNTLIESAYKRNASDIHIEPGKEFLTIRFRIDGDLCMYTKMEMSYHRPVVTRLKLMGEMDIAEKRLPQDGKYRYEKEEMATDLRISTLPSVYGEKVVLRLLGNDRDSSLMDVRRLGMDEKQEEIFGRMLKAPFGIILVTGPTGSGKSTTLYAALSQLAEKKINCVTVEDPVEKLINGVTQVQVLSLIHI
;
A
#
# COMPACT_ATOMS: atom_id res chain seq x y z
N VAL A 1 22.55 -6.66 -13.60
CA VAL A 1 22.28 -5.78 -12.44
C VAL A 1 21.50 -6.53 -11.34
N GLU A 2 20.70 -7.57 -11.66
CA GLU A 2 19.93 -8.37 -10.68
C GLU A 2 20.78 -9.32 -9.80
N SER A 3 22.07 -9.45 -10.05
CA SER A 3 22.95 -10.40 -9.34
C SER A 3 23.48 -9.91 -7.99
N ALA A 4 23.34 -8.62 -7.66
CA ALA A 4 23.84 -8.07 -6.40
C ALA A 4 23.10 -8.67 -5.19
N PRO A 5 23.80 -9.10 -4.12
CA PRO A 5 23.18 -9.75 -2.95
C PRO A 5 22.04 -8.94 -2.32
N ALA A 6 22.18 -7.61 -2.22
CA ALA A 6 21.15 -6.74 -1.67
C ALA A 6 19.87 -6.70 -2.54
N VAL A 7 20.02 -6.72 -3.86
CA VAL A 7 18.87 -6.74 -4.80
C VAL A 7 18.09 -8.04 -4.63
N ARG A 8 18.79 -9.19 -4.62
CA ARG A 8 18.14 -10.49 -4.41
C ARG A 8 17.45 -10.57 -3.06
N LEU A 9 18.09 -10.06 -2.01
CA LEU A 9 17.53 -10.06 -0.66
C LEU A 9 16.24 -9.22 -0.61
N VAL A 10 16.25 -7.98 -1.12
CA VAL A 10 15.06 -7.10 -1.14
C VAL A 10 13.93 -7.74 -1.95
N ASN A 11 14.23 -8.29 -3.12
CA ASN A 11 13.23 -8.99 -3.94
C ASN A 11 12.63 -10.19 -3.17
N THR A 12 13.47 -11.01 -2.53
CA THR A 12 13.00 -12.15 -1.71
C THR A 12 12.11 -11.71 -0.55
N LEU A 13 12.43 -10.59 0.11
CA LEU A 13 11.59 -10.04 1.18
C LEU A 13 10.21 -9.62 0.66
N ILE A 14 10.17 -8.90 -0.47
CA ILE A 14 8.92 -8.45 -1.09
C ILE A 14 8.08 -9.65 -1.54
N GLU A 15 8.66 -10.60 -2.25
CA GLU A 15 7.97 -11.81 -2.72
C GLU A 15 7.44 -12.68 -1.57
N SER A 16 8.25 -12.82 -0.49
CA SER A 16 7.84 -13.58 0.69
C SER A 16 6.70 -12.91 1.45
N ALA A 17 6.73 -11.58 1.56
CA ALA A 17 5.67 -10.80 2.18
C ALA A 17 4.37 -10.90 1.37
N TYR A 18 4.48 -10.75 0.04
CA TYR A 18 3.34 -10.88 -0.87
C TYR A 18 2.67 -12.26 -0.78
N LYS A 19 3.47 -13.34 -0.81
CA LYS A 19 2.97 -14.73 -0.70
C LYS A 19 2.27 -15.00 0.64
N ARG A 20 2.67 -14.30 1.70
CA ARG A 20 2.09 -14.43 3.05
C ARG A 20 0.95 -13.44 3.31
N ASN A 21 0.52 -12.67 2.32
CA ASN A 21 -0.49 -11.60 2.45
C ASN A 21 -0.13 -10.59 3.54
N ALA A 22 1.16 -10.29 3.70
CA ALA A 22 1.60 -9.27 4.64
C ALA A 22 1.25 -7.87 4.11
N SER A 23 0.75 -7.00 4.99
CA SER A 23 0.47 -5.60 4.67
C SER A 23 1.72 -4.73 4.70
N ASP A 24 2.66 -5.04 5.61
CA ASP A 24 3.87 -4.25 5.79
C ASP A 24 5.10 -5.14 6.02
N ILE A 25 6.26 -4.66 5.55
CA ILE A 25 7.58 -5.19 5.88
C ILE A 25 8.29 -4.15 6.72
N HIS A 26 8.68 -4.50 7.93
CA HIS A 26 9.48 -3.67 8.81
C HIS A 26 10.92 -4.14 8.81
N ILE A 27 11.85 -3.25 8.47
CA ILE A 27 13.30 -3.47 8.45
C ILE A 27 13.90 -2.59 9.54
N GLU A 28 14.31 -3.19 10.63
CA GLU A 28 14.63 -2.51 11.89
C GLU A 28 16.07 -2.76 12.31
N PRO A 29 16.93 -1.73 12.23
CA PRO A 29 18.30 -1.84 12.71
C PRO A 29 18.34 -1.89 14.24
N GLY A 30 19.08 -2.85 14.78
CA GLY A 30 19.38 -2.97 16.18
C GLY A 30 20.89 -2.83 16.46
N LYS A 31 21.32 -3.03 17.70
CA LYS A 31 22.72 -2.95 18.09
C LYS A 31 23.57 -4.02 17.38
N GLU A 32 23.07 -5.24 17.29
CA GLU A 32 23.81 -6.41 16.78
C GLU A 32 23.19 -6.96 15.49
N PHE A 33 21.90 -6.88 15.37
CA PHE A 33 21.15 -7.52 14.26
C PHE A 33 20.20 -6.55 13.58
N LEU A 34 20.07 -6.73 12.28
CA LEU A 34 19.00 -6.21 11.47
C LEU A 34 17.80 -7.15 11.59
N THR A 35 16.70 -6.66 12.14
CA THR A 35 15.48 -7.45 12.35
C THR A 35 14.47 -7.15 11.25
N ILE A 36 13.94 -8.20 10.62
CA ILE A 36 12.89 -8.10 9.62
C ILE A 36 11.61 -8.71 10.20
N ARG A 37 10.53 -7.91 10.17
CA ARG A 37 9.20 -8.34 10.63
C ARG A 37 8.17 -8.08 9.54
N PHE A 38 7.20 -8.96 9.43
CA PHE A 38 6.04 -8.78 8.56
C PHE A 38 4.80 -8.49 9.40
N ARG A 39 3.96 -7.58 8.93
CA ARG A 39 2.62 -7.42 9.49
C ARG A 39 1.65 -8.31 8.72
N ILE A 40 1.06 -9.29 9.40
CA ILE A 40 0.10 -10.25 8.83
C ILE A 40 -1.14 -10.21 9.73
N ASP A 41 -2.31 -9.96 9.15
CA ASP A 41 -3.59 -9.86 9.86
C ASP A 41 -3.57 -8.89 11.06
N GLY A 42 -2.79 -7.81 10.95
CA GLY A 42 -2.60 -6.80 11.98
C GLY A 42 -1.42 -7.04 12.92
N ASP A 43 -0.96 -8.27 13.07
CA ASP A 43 0.12 -8.65 13.98
C ASP A 43 1.51 -8.55 13.35
N LEU A 44 2.48 -8.05 14.12
CA LEU A 44 3.89 -7.99 13.71
C LEU A 44 4.62 -9.29 14.05
N CYS A 45 4.81 -10.13 13.03
CA CYS A 45 5.48 -11.41 13.13
C CYS A 45 6.96 -11.30 12.76
N MET A 46 7.84 -11.93 13.52
CA MET A 46 9.25 -12.07 13.19
C MET A 46 9.40 -12.89 11.92
N TYR A 47 10.07 -12.34 10.90
CA TYR A 47 10.44 -13.07 9.70
C TYR A 47 11.86 -13.63 9.78
N THR A 48 12.85 -12.77 10.01
CA THR A 48 14.25 -13.17 10.14
C THR A 48 15.07 -12.11 10.87
N LYS A 49 16.26 -12.52 11.35
CA LYS A 49 17.33 -11.65 11.79
C LYS A 49 18.57 -11.91 10.95
N MET A 50 19.32 -10.87 10.65
CA MET A 50 20.58 -10.97 9.92
C MET A 50 21.62 -10.02 10.49
N GLU A 51 22.85 -10.12 10.05
CA GLU A 51 23.93 -9.25 10.47
C GLU A 51 23.69 -7.79 10.06
N MET A 52 24.13 -6.85 10.85
CA MET A 52 24.04 -5.41 10.56
C MET A 52 24.77 -4.99 9.27
N SER A 53 25.71 -5.79 8.79
CA SER A 53 26.39 -5.58 7.49
C SER A 53 25.41 -5.47 6.31
N TYR A 54 24.24 -6.12 6.38
CA TYR A 54 23.19 -6.05 5.36
C TYR A 54 22.37 -4.77 5.40
N HIS A 55 22.38 -4.03 6.53
CA HIS A 55 21.52 -2.85 6.70
C HIS A 55 21.74 -1.80 5.62
N ARG A 56 22.98 -1.30 5.49
CA ARG A 56 23.29 -0.23 4.54
C ARG A 56 22.99 -0.60 3.07
N PRO A 57 23.38 -1.78 2.57
CA PRO A 57 23.04 -2.20 1.21
C PRO A 57 21.52 -2.30 0.96
N VAL A 58 20.77 -2.83 1.94
CA VAL A 58 19.30 -2.97 1.85
C VAL A 58 18.62 -1.60 1.82
N VAL A 59 18.98 -0.69 2.74
CA VAL A 59 18.42 0.67 2.79
C VAL A 59 18.73 1.43 1.51
N THR A 60 19.98 1.36 1.02
CA THR A 60 20.37 2.00 -0.23
C THR A 60 19.53 1.49 -1.41
N ARG A 61 19.33 0.17 -1.51
CA ARG A 61 18.49 -0.41 -2.57
C ARG A 61 17.05 0.08 -2.49
N LEU A 62 16.47 0.13 -1.29
CA LEU A 62 15.10 0.60 -1.08
C LEU A 62 14.92 2.09 -1.38
N LYS A 63 15.91 2.92 -1.01
CA LYS A 63 15.92 4.33 -1.38
C LYS A 63 15.99 4.53 -2.89
N LEU A 64 16.83 3.76 -3.59
CA LEU A 64 16.89 3.77 -5.05
C LEU A 64 15.55 3.39 -5.69
N MET A 65 14.89 2.35 -5.16
CA MET A 65 13.57 1.94 -5.65
C MET A 65 12.52 3.03 -5.45
N GLY A 66 12.54 3.69 -4.28
CA GLY A 66 11.58 4.76 -3.94
C GLY A 66 11.97 6.15 -4.47
N GLU A 67 13.00 6.29 -5.31
CA GLU A 67 13.52 7.56 -5.83
C GLU A 67 13.87 8.58 -4.72
N MET A 68 14.35 8.07 -3.58
CA MET A 68 14.76 8.86 -2.42
C MET A 68 16.24 9.24 -2.47
N ASP A 69 16.61 10.29 -1.76
CA ASP A 69 18.01 10.71 -1.59
C ASP A 69 18.79 9.70 -0.72
N ILE A 70 19.79 9.05 -1.34
CA ILE A 70 20.66 8.06 -0.68
C ILE A 70 21.62 8.72 0.31
N ALA A 71 22.00 9.97 0.04
CA ALA A 71 22.96 10.71 0.87
C ALA A 71 22.33 11.23 2.17
N GLU A 72 21.05 11.62 2.12
CA GLU A 72 20.33 12.11 3.31
C GLU A 72 19.91 10.93 4.21
N LYS A 73 20.37 10.95 5.47
CA LYS A 73 20.12 9.89 6.47
C LYS A 73 19.53 10.41 7.77
N ARG A 74 19.36 11.74 7.88
CA ARG A 74 18.93 12.42 9.09
C ARG A 74 17.46 12.80 9.08
N LEU A 75 16.84 12.83 7.89
CA LEU A 75 15.45 13.20 7.71
C LEU A 75 14.63 11.99 7.24
N PRO A 76 13.38 11.85 7.69
CA PRO A 76 12.46 10.88 7.14
C PRO A 76 12.23 11.13 5.64
N GLN A 77 12.08 10.07 4.89
CA GLN A 77 11.77 10.13 3.45
C GLN A 77 10.69 9.12 3.11
N ASP A 78 9.86 9.45 2.15
CA ASP A 78 8.82 8.58 1.58
C ASP A 78 9.00 8.45 0.07
N GLY A 79 8.76 7.24 -0.45
CA GLY A 79 8.83 6.96 -1.87
C GLY A 79 7.80 5.92 -2.28
N LYS A 80 7.58 5.80 -3.58
CA LYS A 80 6.67 4.82 -4.18
C LYS A 80 7.43 4.00 -5.20
N TYR A 81 7.10 2.72 -5.30
CA TYR A 81 7.70 1.84 -6.29
C TYR A 81 6.69 0.80 -6.76
N ARG A 82 6.55 0.63 -8.06
CA ARG A 82 5.79 -0.48 -8.66
C ARG A 82 6.69 -1.69 -8.79
N TYR A 83 6.42 -2.73 -8.02
CA TYR A 83 7.14 -4.00 -8.10
C TYR A 83 6.41 -4.95 -9.05
N GLU A 84 7.10 -5.39 -10.10
CA GLU A 84 6.56 -6.32 -11.09
C GLU A 84 7.56 -7.44 -11.33
N LYS A 85 7.12 -8.68 -11.19
CA LYS A 85 7.91 -9.87 -11.49
C LYS A 85 6.98 -11.05 -11.78
N GLU A 86 7.09 -11.62 -12.98
CA GLU A 86 6.25 -12.73 -13.44
C GLU A 86 4.75 -12.36 -13.31
N GLU A 87 3.99 -13.14 -12.54
CA GLU A 87 2.57 -12.89 -12.28
C GLU A 87 2.31 -12.00 -11.06
N MET A 88 3.37 -11.50 -10.41
CA MET A 88 3.29 -10.67 -9.23
C MET A 88 3.43 -9.20 -9.60
N ALA A 89 2.41 -8.41 -9.33
CA ALA A 89 2.44 -6.96 -9.41
C ALA A 89 1.88 -6.36 -8.12
N THR A 90 2.61 -5.42 -7.50
CA THR A 90 2.16 -4.72 -6.30
C THR A 90 2.78 -3.34 -6.22
N ASP A 91 2.01 -2.36 -5.79
CA ASP A 91 2.54 -1.04 -5.48
C ASP A 91 3.10 -1.03 -4.07
N LEU A 92 4.30 -0.49 -3.91
CA LEU A 92 4.98 -0.36 -2.64
C LEU A 92 5.06 1.11 -2.25
N ARG A 93 4.67 1.41 -1.02
CA ARG A 93 5.03 2.66 -0.37
C ARG A 93 6.17 2.38 0.58
N ILE A 94 7.29 3.09 0.40
CA ILE A 94 8.53 2.91 1.15
C ILE A 94 8.75 4.15 2.00
N SER A 95 8.88 3.96 3.30
CA SER A 95 9.11 5.04 4.26
C SER A 95 10.38 4.78 5.05
N THR A 96 11.27 5.77 5.15
CA THR A 96 12.49 5.68 5.95
C THR A 96 12.42 6.62 7.15
N LEU A 97 12.87 6.15 8.29
CA LEU A 97 12.90 6.92 9.53
C LEU A 97 14.27 6.78 10.20
N PRO A 98 15.01 7.87 10.43
CA PRO A 98 16.24 7.83 11.19
C PRO A 98 16.04 7.27 12.60
N SER A 99 16.91 6.35 13.03
CA SER A 99 16.91 5.79 14.37
C SER A 99 18.33 5.71 14.92
N VAL A 100 18.47 5.35 16.21
CA VAL A 100 19.77 5.31 16.90
C VAL A 100 20.79 4.38 16.23
N TYR A 101 20.34 3.27 15.66
CA TYR A 101 21.21 2.27 15.03
C TYR A 101 21.23 2.34 13.49
N GLY A 102 20.62 3.37 12.91
CA GLY A 102 20.50 3.56 11.47
C GLY A 102 19.06 3.81 11.05
N GLU A 103 18.82 3.88 9.75
CA GLU A 103 17.47 4.13 9.24
C GLU A 103 16.60 2.87 9.34
N LYS A 104 15.45 2.98 10.03
CA LYS A 104 14.37 2.01 9.94
C LYS A 104 13.66 2.21 8.61
N VAL A 105 13.28 1.13 7.95
CA VAL A 105 12.46 1.19 6.73
C VAL A 105 11.18 0.40 6.93
N VAL A 106 10.09 0.96 6.43
CA VAL A 106 8.79 0.26 6.34
C VAL A 106 8.35 0.27 4.88
N LEU A 107 8.07 -0.92 4.35
CA LEU A 107 7.45 -1.08 3.05
C LEU A 107 6.00 -1.52 3.28
N ARG A 108 5.04 -0.72 2.80
CA ARG A 108 3.64 -1.10 2.74
C ARG A 108 3.32 -1.64 1.37
N LEU A 109 2.75 -2.83 1.33
CA LEU A 109 2.26 -3.44 0.10
C LEU A 109 0.83 -2.93 -0.15
N LEU A 110 0.65 -2.19 -1.24
CA LEU A 110 -0.63 -1.60 -1.65
C LEU A 110 -1.25 -2.49 -2.71
N GLY A 111 -2.34 -3.17 -2.36
CA GLY A 111 -3.16 -3.95 -3.30
C GLY A 111 -2.46 -5.17 -3.87
N ASN A 112 -2.88 -6.34 -3.46
CA ASN A 112 -2.75 -7.52 -4.31
C ASN A 112 -3.74 -7.34 -5.45
N ASP A 113 -3.30 -7.36 -6.73
CA ASP A 113 -4.20 -7.36 -7.92
C ASP A 113 -5.23 -8.51 -7.90
N ARG A 114 -5.10 -9.46 -6.94
CA ARG A 114 -6.11 -10.47 -6.66
C ARG A 114 -7.44 -9.89 -6.21
N ASP A 115 -7.46 -8.64 -5.72
CA ASP A 115 -8.67 -7.95 -5.24
C ASP A 115 -9.34 -7.04 -6.28
N SER A 116 -9.01 -7.14 -7.58
CA SER A 116 -9.82 -6.51 -8.62
C SER A 116 -11.27 -6.99 -8.56
N SER A 117 -11.49 -8.19 -8.03
CA SER A 117 -12.83 -8.74 -7.78
C SER A 117 -13.61 -8.03 -6.67
N LEU A 118 -12.95 -7.33 -5.74
CA LEU A 118 -13.60 -6.55 -4.66
C LEU A 118 -14.09 -5.17 -5.14
N MET A 119 -13.84 -4.80 -6.40
CA MET A 119 -14.46 -3.63 -7.03
C MET A 119 -15.92 -3.87 -7.46
N ASP A 120 -16.47 -5.04 -7.16
CA ASP A 120 -17.88 -5.37 -7.38
C ASP A 120 -18.64 -5.31 -6.05
N VAL A 121 -19.65 -4.44 -5.98
CA VAL A 121 -20.52 -4.28 -4.81
C VAL A 121 -21.11 -5.61 -4.32
N ARG A 122 -21.42 -6.53 -5.24
CA ARG A 122 -21.95 -7.87 -4.92
C ARG A 122 -21.00 -8.77 -4.16
N ARG A 123 -19.71 -8.42 -4.11
CA ARG A 123 -18.65 -9.18 -3.41
C ARG A 123 -18.24 -8.56 -2.07
N LEU A 124 -18.90 -7.48 -1.67
CA LEU A 124 -18.65 -6.82 -0.37
C LEU A 124 -19.21 -7.60 0.83
N GLY A 125 -19.92 -8.71 0.60
CA GLY A 125 -20.52 -9.52 1.65
C GLY A 125 -21.82 -8.94 2.21
N MET A 126 -22.47 -8.05 1.49
CA MET A 126 -23.81 -7.54 1.80
C MET A 126 -24.87 -8.64 1.55
N ASP A 127 -25.91 -8.67 2.37
CA ASP A 127 -27.11 -9.45 2.04
C ASP A 127 -27.94 -8.76 0.95
N GLU A 128 -28.90 -9.48 0.34
CA GLU A 128 -29.74 -8.98 -0.76
C GLU A 128 -30.45 -7.65 -0.42
N LYS A 129 -30.91 -7.51 0.82
CA LYS A 129 -31.60 -6.30 1.28
C LYS A 129 -30.63 -5.12 1.42
N GLN A 130 -29.41 -5.37 1.90
CA GLN A 130 -28.36 -4.37 2.01
C GLN A 130 -27.90 -3.92 0.63
N GLU A 131 -27.71 -4.85 -0.32
CA GLU A 131 -27.36 -4.54 -1.71
C GLU A 131 -28.45 -3.67 -2.37
N GLU A 132 -29.71 -3.99 -2.18
CA GLU A 132 -30.84 -3.20 -2.70
C GLU A 132 -30.84 -1.78 -2.15
N ILE A 133 -30.65 -1.64 -0.82
CA ILE A 133 -30.60 -0.32 -0.16
C ILE A 133 -29.41 0.48 -0.68
N PHE A 134 -28.22 -0.13 -0.72
CA PHE A 134 -27.01 0.52 -1.20
C PHE A 134 -27.15 0.93 -2.67
N GLY A 135 -27.69 0.07 -3.52
CA GLY A 135 -27.95 0.37 -4.92
C GLY A 135 -28.98 1.52 -5.12
N ARG A 136 -29.97 1.68 -4.24
CA ARG A 136 -30.89 2.84 -4.23
C ARG A 136 -30.16 4.11 -3.81
N MET A 137 -29.29 4.04 -2.78
CA MET A 137 -28.48 5.20 -2.36
C MET A 137 -27.59 5.70 -3.49
N LEU A 138 -26.92 4.81 -4.24
CA LEU A 138 -26.07 5.14 -5.38
C LEU A 138 -26.83 5.70 -6.60
N LYS A 139 -28.15 5.55 -6.65
CA LYS A 139 -29.02 6.13 -7.71
C LYS A 139 -29.61 7.46 -7.31
N ALA A 140 -29.51 7.89 -6.06
CA ALA A 140 -30.05 9.14 -5.60
C ALA A 140 -29.38 10.32 -6.34
N PRO A 141 -30.14 11.29 -6.85
CA PRO A 141 -29.60 12.40 -7.67
C PRO A 141 -28.85 13.43 -6.82
N PHE A 142 -29.01 13.42 -5.51
CA PHE A 142 -28.37 14.32 -4.56
C PHE A 142 -28.31 13.67 -3.17
N GLY A 143 -27.40 14.14 -2.32
CA GLY A 143 -27.22 13.66 -0.96
C GLY A 143 -25.75 13.42 -0.62
N ILE A 144 -25.49 12.90 0.56
CA ILE A 144 -24.18 12.49 1.06
C ILE A 144 -24.27 11.07 1.58
N ILE A 145 -23.30 10.24 1.19
CA ILE A 145 -23.12 8.89 1.73
C ILE A 145 -21.85 8.91 2.56
N LEU A 146 -21.94 8.56 3.85
CA LEU A 146 -20.82 8.46 4.76
C LEU A 146 -20.47 7.00 5.01
N VAL A 147 -19.20 6.62 4.74
CA VAL A 147 -18.65 5.30 5.05
C VAL A 147 -17.69 5.44 6.21
N THR A 148 -18.04 4.90 7.37
CA THR A 148 -17.28 5.05 8.63
C THR A 148 -16.87 3.69 9.19
N GLY A 149 -15.80 3.69 10.00
CA GLY A 149 -15.30 2.49 10.66
C GLY A 149 -13.80 2.59 10.98
N PRO A 150 -13.23 1.65 11.76
CA PRO A 150 -11.82 1.61 12.09
C PRO A 150 -10.94 1.32 10.85
N THR A 151 -9.63 1.44 11.00
CA THR A 151 -8.66 1.03 9.96
C THR A 151 -8.83 -0.47 9.66
N GLY A 152 -8.78 -0.84 8.37
CA GLY A 152 -8.96 -2.24 7.94
C GLY A 152 -10.41 -2.73 7.87
N SER A 153 -11.43 -1.89 8.15
CA SER A 153 -12.85 -2.29 8.11
C SER A 153 -13.45 -2.34 6.70
N GLY A 154 -12.67 -2.10 5.64
CA GLY A 154 -13.14 -2.16 4.26
C GLY A 154 -13.76 -0.86 3.73
N LYS A 155 -13.56 0.31 4.39
CA LYS A 155 -14.09 1.60 3.92
C LYS A 155 -13.69 1.92 2.49
N SER A 156 -12.37 1.92 2.21
CA SER A 156 -11.85 2.19 0.87
C SER A 156 -12.38 1.17 -0.14
N THR A 157 -12.41 -0.10 0.21
CA THR A 157 -12.96 -1.17 -0.65
C THR A 157 -14.41 -0.90 -1.05
N THR A 158 -15.26 -0.50 -0.08
CA THR A 158 -16.67 -0.15 -0.32
C THR A 158 -16.79 1.08 -1.22
N LEU A 159 -15.97 2.12 -1.00
CA LEU A 159 -15.96 3.33 -1.83
C LEU A 159 -15.52 3.02 -3.26
N TYR A 160 -14.44 2.26 -3.43
CA TYR A 160 -13.94 1.88 -4.76
C TYR A 160 -14.93 1.02 -5.53
N ALA A 161 -15.62 0.07 -4.86
CA ALA A 161 -16.69 -0.71 -5.47
C ALA A 161 -17.87 0.17 -5.94
N ALA A 162 -18.29 1.13 -5.10
CA ALA A 162 -19.32 2.09 -5.45
C ALA A 162 -18.93 2.96 -6.66
N LEU A 163 -17.71 3.51 -6.66
CA LEU A 163 -17.18 4.33 -7.76
C LEU A 163 -17.07 3.55 -9.06
N SER A 164 -16.59 2.30 -9.02
CA SER A 164 -16.54 1.42 -10.20
C SER A 164 -17.94 1.20 -10.81
N GLN A 165 -18.94 0.94 -9.96
CA GLN A 165 -20.32 0.78 -10.41
C GLN A 165 -20.92 2.07 -11.01
N LEU A 166 -20.54 3.24 -10.46
CA LEU A 166 -20.97 4.54 -10.99
C LEU A 166 -20.27 4.88 -12.31
N ALA A 167 -18.98 4.59 -12.43
CA ALA A 167 -18.20 4.83 -13.65
C ALA A 167 -18.78 4.05 -14.87
N GLU A 168 -19.26 2.82 -14.67
CA GLU A 168 -19.91 2.04 -15.71
C GLU A 168 -21.18 2.73 -16.27
N LYS A 169 -21.83 3.60 -15.49
CA LYS A 169 -23.05 4.33 -15.90
C LYS A 169 -22.77 5.59 -16.70
N LYS A 170 -21.52 5.84 -17.11
CA LYS A 170 -21.12 7.06 -17.85
C LYS A 170 -21.42 8.37 -17.09
N ILE A 171 -21.36 8.33 -15.76
CA ILE A 171 -21.49 9.49 -14.88
C ILE A 171 -20.10 10.09 -14.69
N ASN A 172 -19.99 11.42 -14.66
CA ASN A 172 -18.73 12.09 -14.35
C ASN A 172 -18.43 11.91 -12.86
N CYS A 173 -17.49 11.01 -12.54
CA CYS A 173 -17.04 10.75 -11.18
C CYS A 173 -15.68 11.42 -10.95
N VAL A 174 -15.57 12.16 -9.85
CA VAL A 174 -14.33 12.79 -9.39
C VAL A 174 -14.07 12.40 -7.95
N THR A 175 -12.84 12.01 -7.64
CA THR A 175 -12.39 11.78 -6.26
C THR A 175 -11.31 12.76 -5.84
N VAL A 176 -11.18 12.96 -4.54
CA VAL A 176 -10.04 13.65 -3.90
C VAL A 176 -9.52 12.74 -2.81
N GLU A 177 -8.29 12.26 -2.96
CA GLU A 177 -7.73 11.18 -2.14
C GLU A 177 -6.35 11.53 -1.58
N ASP A 178 -6.04 11.04 -0.36
CA ASP A 178 -4.74 11.20 0.30
C ASP A 178 -4.25 9.88 0.90
N PRO A 179 -3.48 9.10 0.13
CA PRO A 179 -3.24 9.16 -1.30
C PRO A 179 -4.28 8.38 -2.13
N VAL A 180 -4.20 8.46 -3.47
CA VAL A 180 -4.89 7.51 -4.37
C VAL A 180 -4.31 6.12 -4.14
N GLU A 181 -5.13 5.18 -3.67
CA GLU A 181 -4.70 3.80 -3.38
C GLU A 181 -4.76 2.89 -4.62
N LYS A 182 -5.75 3.12 -5.50
CA LYS A 182 -5.97 2.29 -6.70
C LYS A 182 -6.58 3.12 -7.83
N LEU A 183 -6.15 2.87 -9.06
CA LEU A 183 -6.73 3.54 -10.22
C LEU A 183 -8.06 2.87 -10.63
N ILE A 184 -9.07 3.70 -10.92
CA ILE A 184 -10.39 3.26 -11.39
C ILE A 184 -10.61 3.82 -12.80
N ASN A 185 -10.84 2.93 -13.75
CA ASN A 185 -11.16 3.35 -15.11
C ASN A 185 -12.46 4.16 -15.15
N GLY A 186 -12.45 5.30 -15.85
CA GLY A 186 -13.64 6.16 -15.99
C GLY A 186 -13.89 7.11 -14.81
N VAL A 187 -12.98 7.18 -13.82
CA VAL A 187 -13.03 8.12 -12.69
C VAL A 187 -11.86 9.09 -12.79
N THR A 188 -12.11 10.37 -12.58
CA THR A 188 -11.06 11.38 -12.43
C THR A 188 -10.62 11.40 -10.97
N GLN A 189 -9.41 10.90 -10.70
CA GLN A 189 -8.86 10.80 -9.34
C GLN A 189 -7.83 11.89 -9.10
N VAL A 190 -8.08 12.73 -8.11
CA VAL A 190 -7.20 13.84 -7.70
C VAL A 190 -6.46 13.44 -6.43
N GLN A 191 -5.14 13.45 -6.49
CA GLN A 191 -4.27 13.23 -5.34
C GLN A 191 -4.09 14.54 -4.56
N VAL A 192 -4.33 14.51 -3.25
CA VAL A 192 -3.95 15.61 -2.36
C VAL A 192 -2.44 15.70 -2.29
N LEU A 193 -1.89 16.86 -2.58
CA LEU A 193 -0.45 17.14 -2.43
C LEU A 193 -0.24 17.88 -1.12
N SER A 194 0.25 17.17 -0.10
CA SER A 194 0.51 17.72 1.25
C SER A 194 1.55 18.86 1.30
N LEU A 195 2.23 19.13 0.18
CA LEU A 195 3.24 20.21 0.07
C LEU A 195 2.64 21.57 -0.32
N ILE A 196 1.33 21.70 -0.51
CA ILE A 196 0.67 22.94 -0.95
C ILE A 196 -0.10 23.63 0.20
N HIS A 197 0.10 23.21 1.43
CA HIS A 197 -0.38 24.00 2.57
C HIS A 197 0.72 24.97 3.01
N ILE A 198 0.78 26.07 2.32
CA ILE A 198 1.42 27.30 2.81
C ILE A 198 0.35 28.11 3.52
#